data_089f7ce4c92a1ef9baebd7cbc10deb4f
#
_entry.id   089f7ce4c92a1ef9baebd7cbc10deb4f
#
_cell.length_a   1.000
_cell.length_b   1.000
_cell.length_c   1.000
_cell.angle_alpha   90.00
_cell.angle_beta   90.00
_cell.angle_gamma   90.00
#
_symmetry.space_group_name_H-M   'P 1'
#
loop_
_entity.id
_entity.type
_entity.pdbx_description
1 polymer ?
#
loop_
_entity_poly.entity_id
_entity_poly.type
_entity_poly.pdbx_seq_one_letter_code
_entity_poly.pdbx_strand_id
1 'polypeptide(L)'
;MPKNKTLKRIVRIPLTTIVAFLALAIGLDSLRAANTDLTLSAAVSLKDALDEIVHLYGVEHPGVTVHSNLGGSGTLQRQIEQGAPVDIFISASPKEMDLLESQGLLLSGTRKNLAKNSVVLIVPAGTSQISGFSDLVKPAVKFIAMGEPQTVPAGRYAQEVLTHLKLYDQLKSKLVLAKDVRQVLTYVETENADAGIVYATDAKISAKVSVIATAPQDSHSPVLYLGAVLKNSVNPAGAKAFLDFLAGDKARGVFEKFGFVTIRD
;
A
#
# COMPACT_ATOMS: atom_id res chain seq x y z
N MET A 1 7.23 -19.92 -90.58
CA MET A 1 7.05 -19.15 -89.31
C MET A 1 6.59 -20.11 -88.25
N PRO A 2 7.42 -20.46 -87.26
CA PRO A 2 7.04 -21.30 -86.13
C PRO A 2 6.46 -20.46 -84.96
N LYS A 3 5.31 -20.87 -84.45
CA LYS A 3 4.66 -20.27 -83.27
C LYS A 3 5.30 -20.81 -81.99
N ASN A 4 5.96 -19.90 -81.25
CA ASN A 4 6.48 -20.19 -79.92
C ASN A 4 5.33 -20.39 -78.94
N LYS A 5 5.18 -21.59 -78.35
CA LYS A 5 4.31 -21.85 -77.19
C LYS A 5 5.12 -21.77 -75.91
N THR A 6 4.99 -20.66 -75.16
CA THR A 6 5.59 -20.50 -73.85
C THR A 6 4.76 -21.35 -72.85
N LEU A 7 5.37 -22.41 -72.34
CA LEU A 7 4.76 -23.28 -71.30
C LEU A 7 4.93 -22.57 -69.94
N LYS A 8 3.84 -22.05 -69.34
CA LYS A 8 3.82 -21.57 -67.96
C LYS A 8 3.96 -22.76 -66.99
N ARG A 9 5.09 -22.90 -66.34
CA ARG A 9 5.31 -23.87 -65.26
C ARG A 9 4.49 -23.44 -64.03
N ILE A 10 3.42 -24.12 -63.74
CA ILE A 10 2.65 -23.97 -62.49
C ILE A 10 3.42 -24.74 -61.41
N VAL A 11 4.03 -23.99 -60.49
CA VAL A 11 4.66 -24.58 -59.29
C VAL A 11 3.54 -24.98 -58.34
N ARG A 12 3.28 -26.29 -58.24
CA ARG A 12 2.36 -26.86 -57.26
C ARG A 12 3.10 -26.95 -55.94
N ILE A 13 2.80 -26.02 -54.99
CA ILE A 13 3.26 -26.12 -53.60
C ILE A 13 2.45 -27.28 -52.97
N PRO A 14 3.09 -28.30 -52.42
CA PRO A 14 2.39 -29.42 -51.80
C PRO A 14 1.58 -28.91 -50.57
N LEU A 15 0.34 -29.37 -50.48
CA LEU A 15 -0.62 -29.02 -49.43
C LEU A 15 -0.08 -29.22 -48.00
N THR A 16 0.86 -30.15 -47.85
CA THR A 16 1.57 -30.44 -46.61
C THR A 16 2.46 -29.27 -46.09
N THR A 17 3.02 -28.45 -46.99
CA THR A 17 3.84 -27.30 -46.63
C THR A 17 2.97 -26.13 -46.11
N ILE A 18 1.76 -25.99 -46.64
CA ILE A 18 0.80 -24.94 -46.21
C ILE A 18 0.27 -25.25 -44.80
N VAL A 19 -0.01 -26.53 -44.49
CA VAL A 19 -0.51 -26.96 -43.18
C VAL A 19 0.57 -26.77 -42.08
N ALA A 20 1.85 -27.02 -42.41
CA ALA A 20 2.95 -26.82 -41.45
C ALA A 20 3.18 -25.34 -41.11
N PHE A 21 3.03 -24.41 -42.09
CA PHE A 21 3.12 -22.96 -41.84
C PHE A 21 1.90 -22.44 -41.07
N LEU A 22 0.72 -22.97 -41.31
CA LEU A 22 -0.49 -22.57 -40.56
C LEU A 22 -0.42 -23.04 -39.10
N ALA A 23 0.10 -24.24 -38.83
CA ALA A 23 0.28 -24.76 -37.46
C ALA A 23 1.34 -23.98 -36.67
N LEU A 24 2.40 -23.49 -37.35
CA LEU A 24 3.44 -22.65 -36.72
C LEU A 24 2.92 -21.24 -36.38
N ALA A 25 2.04 -20.67 -37.21
CA ALA A 25 1.42 -19.39 -36.98
C ALA A 25 0.41 -19.42 -35.81
N ILE A 26 -0.34 -20.52 -35.64
CA ILE A 26 -1.29 -20.69 -34.52
C ILE A 26 -0.55 -20.93 -33.20
N GLY A 27 0.65 -21.54 -33.24
CA GLY A 27 1.48 -21.76 -32.03
C GLY A 27 2.16 -20.50 -31.48
N LEU A 28 2.35 -19.46 -32.29
CA LEU A 28 3.00 -18.22 -31.90
C LEU A 28 2.05 -17.21 -31.21
N ASP A 29 0.74 -17.28 -31.48
CA ASP A 29 -0.25 -16.45 -30.81
C ASP A 29 -0.58 -16.92 -29.38
N SER A 30 -0.28 -18.19 -29.04
CA SER A 30 -0.53 -18.76 -27.70
C SER A 30 0.52 -18.37 -26.66
N LEU A 31 1.57 -17.65 -27.04
CA LEU A 31 2.65 -17.17 -26.15
C LEU A 31 2.53 -15.69 -25.78
N ARG A 32 1.43 -15.05 -26.14
CA ARG A 32 1.11 -13.75 -25.58
C ARG A 32 0.66 -13.99 -24.14
N ALA A 33 1.58 -13.87 -23.19
CA ALA A 33 1.24 -13.89 -21.77
C ALA A 33 0.05 -12.94 -21.57
N ALA A 34 -1.09 -13.49 -21.15
CA ALA A 34 -2.26 -12.66 -20.86
C ALA A 34 -1.81 -11.63 -19.83
N ASN A 35 -2.04 -10.34 -20.14
CA ASN A 35 -1.76 -9.28 -19.17
C ASN A 35 -2.52 -9.63 -17.88
N THR A 36 -1.80 -9.62 -16.78
CA THR A 36 -2.34 -9.91 -15.46
C THR A 36 -2.51 -8.61 -14.72
N ASP A 37 -3.75 -8.24 -14.45
CA ASP A 37 -4.07 -7.11 -13.60
C ASP A 37 -4.28 -7.60 -12.16
N LEU A 38 -3.65 -6.92 -11.20
CA LEU A 38 -3.81 -7.15 -9.77
C LEU A 38 -4.32 -5.88 -9.10
N THR A 39 -5.34 -6.01 -8.27
CA THR A 39 -5.84 -4.92 -7.44
C THR A 39 -5.30 -5.03 -6.03
N LEU A 40 -4.48 -4.04 -5.65
CA LEU A 40 -3.90 -3.90 -4.32
C LEU A 40 -4.67 -2.84 -3.53
N SER A 41 -5.31 -3.20 -2.41
CA SER A 41 -5.80 -2.25 -1.42
C SER A 41 -4.79 -2.13 -0.28
N ALA A 42 -4.24 -0.93 -0.04
CA ALA A 42 -3.17 -0.76 0.94
C ALA A 42 -3.28 0.52 1.77
N ALA A 43 -2.77 0.47 2.99
CA ALA A 43 -2.62 1.64 3.84
C ALA A 43 -1.86 2.75 3.11
N VAL A 44 -2.43 3.97 3.08
CA VAL A 44 -1.89 5.09 2.29
C VAL A 44 -0.50 5.55 2.73
N SER A 45 -0.10 5.28 3.97
CA SER A 45 1.27 5.53 4.47
C SER A 45 2.35 4.76 3.71
N LEU A 46 1.98 3.70 2.99
CA LEU A 46 2.89 2.91 2.15
C LEU A 46 3.05 3.48 0.73
N LYS A 47 2.29 4.52 0.35
CA LYS A 47 2.19 4.99 -1.04
C LYS A 47 3.54 5.09 -1.74
N ASP A 48 4.47 5.89 -1.20
CA ASP A 48 5.73 6.20 -1.88
C ASP A 48 6.63 4.96 -2.03
N ALA A 49 6.64 4.09 -1.00
CA ALA A 49 7.35 2.81 -1.07
C ALA A 49 6.68 1.84 -2.06
N LEU A 50 5.34 1.77 -2.07
CA LEU A 50 4.61 0.89 -2.98
C LEU A 50 4.74 1.35 -4.44
N ASP A 51 4.76 2.65 -4.72
CA ASP A 51 4.96 3.17 -6.08
C ASP A 51 6.31 2.68 -6.65
N GLU A 52 7.38 2.71 -5.84
CA GLU A 52 8.69 2.20 -6.24
C GLU A 52 8.70 0.66 -6.35
N ILE A 53 8.10 -0.05 -5.40
CA ILE A 53 8.03 -1.52 -5.41
C ILE A 53 7.21 -2.04 -6.61
N VAL A 54 6.08 -1.44 -6.90
CA VAL A 54 5.23 -1.79 -8.05
C VAL A 54 5.99 -1.57 -9.35
N HIS A 55 6.74 -0.46 -9.47
CA HIS A 55 7.60 -0.21 -10.63
C HIS A 55 8.67 -1.32 -10.78
N LEU A 56 9.40 -1.64 -9.72
CA LEU A 56 10.42 -2.70 -9.72
C LEU A 56 9.82 -4.06 -10.11
N TYR A 57 8.66 -4.40 -9.55
CA TYR A 57 7.97 -5.64 -9.86
C TYR A 57 7.56 -5.71 -11.34
N GLY A 58 7.02 -4.63 -11.88
CA GLY A 58 6.62 -4.54 -13.29
C GLY A 58 7.79 -4.69 -14.27
N VAL A 59 8.99 -4.20 -13.90
CA VAL A 59 10.21 -4.40 -14.70
C VAL A 59 10.63 -5.88 -14.72
N GLU A 60 10.49 -6.60 -13.60
CA GLU A 60 10.86 -8.01 -13.49
C GLU A 60 9.78 -8.96 -14.00
N HIS A 61 8.53 -8.51 -14.03
CA HIS A 61 7.38 -9.28 -14.46
C HIS A 61 6.60 -8.56 -15.57
N PRO A 62 7.18 -8.46 -16.80
CA PRO A 62 6.50 -7.82 -17.93
C PRO A 62 5.16 -8.51 -18.20
N GLY A 63 4.08 -7.73 -18.27
CA GLY A 63 2.72 -8.25 -18.44
C GLY A 63 1.92 -8.34 -17.14
N VAL A 64 2.50 -7.96 -15.98
CA VAL A 64 1.74 -7.78 -14.74
C VAL A 64 1.58 -6.29 -14.44
N THR A 65 0.34 -5.86 -14.23
CA THR A 65 0.00 -4.49 -13.81
C THR A 65 -0.61 -4.55 -12.41
N VAL A 66 -0.09 -3.74 -11.48
CA VAL A 66 -0.64 -3.63 -10.12
C VAL A 66 -1.33 -2.28 -9.97
N HIS A 67 -2.64 -2.30 -9.75
CA HIS A 67 -3.47 -1.12 -9.50
C HIS A 67 -3.63 -0.92 -7.99
N SER A 68 -3.14 0.21 -7.47
CA SER A 68 -3.19 0.51 -6.04
C SER A 68 -4.43 1.34 -5.67
N ASN A 69 -5.24 0.86 -4.73
CA ASN A 69 -6.29 1.59 -4.03
C ASN A 69 -5.78 1.92 -2.61
N LEU A 70 -5.57 3.21 -2.32
CA LEU A 70 -4.90 3.65 -1.09
C LEU A 70 -5.86 4.40 -0.17
N GLY A 71 -5.79 4.11 1.14
CA GLY A 71 -6.65 4.77 2.13
C GLY A 71 -6.36 4.35 3.56
N GLY A 72 -7.23 4.74 4.48
CA GLY A 72 -7.22 4.23 5.85
C GLY A 72 -7.58 2.73 5.87
N SER A 73 -6.78 1.92 6.56
CA SER A 73 -6.94 0.45 6.53
C SER A 73 -8.34 -0.01 6.93
N GLY A 74 -8.99 0.63 7.89
CA GLY A 74 -10.35 0.26 8.29
C GLY A 74 -11.40 0.64 7.25
N THR A 75 -11.18 1.69 6.46
CA THR A 75 -12.05 2.01 5.31
C THR A 75 -11.91 0.97 4.22
N LEU A 76 -10.67 0.59 3.88
CA LEU A 76 -10.39 -0.43 2.88
C LEU A 76 -10.91 -1.81 3.31
N GLN A 77 -10.74 -2.17 4.57
CA GLN A 77 -11.28 -3.40 5.17
C GLN A 77 -12.80 -3.47 5.00
N ARG A 78 -13.54 -2.38 5.30
CA ARG A 78 -15.00 -2.34 5.08
C ARG A 78 -15.40 -2.46 3.60
N GLN A 79 -14.63 -1.87 2.68
CA GLN A 79 -14.84 -2.06 1.25
C GLN A 79 -14.72 -3.53 0.83
N ILE A 80 -13.72 -4.23 1.37
CA ILE A 80 -13.52 -5.67 1.13
C ILE A 80 -14.70 -6.47 1.68
N GLU A 81 -15.18 -6.19 2.90
CA GLU A 81 -16.38 -6.82 3.47
C GLU A 81 -17.64 -6.60 2.62
N GLN A 82 -17.72 -5.45 1.93
CA GLN A 82 -18.82 -5.12 1.01
C GLN A 82 -18.61 -5.71 -0.39
N GLY A 83 -17.58 -6.53 -0.60
CA GLY A 83 -17.35 -7.25 -1.85
C GLY A 83 -16.53 -6.47 -2.89
N ALA A 84 -15.74 -5.46 -2.48
CA ALA A 84 -14.83 -4.80 -3.41
C ALA A 84 -13.87 -5.82 -4.06
N PRO A 85 -13.65 -5.74 -5.40
CA PRO A 85 -12.79 -6.67 -6.13
C PRO A 85 -11.32 -6.35 -5.85
N VAL A 86 -10.77 -6.98 -4.83
CA VAL A 86 -9.39 -6.79 -4.36
C VAL A 86 -8.67 -8.13 -4.35
N ASP A 87 -7.44 -8.17 -4.86
CA ASP A 87 -6.59 -9.36 -4.84
C ASP A 87 -5.72 -9.42 -3.60
N ILE A 88 -5.18 -8.27 -3.17
CA ILE A 88 -4.24 -8.18 -2.05
C ILE A 88 -4.66 -7.03 -1.14
N PHE A 89 -4.66 -7.29 0.17
CA PHE A 89 -4.86 -6.26 1.17
C PHE A 89 -3.61 -6.07 2.04
N ILE A 90 -3.21 -4.80 2.25
CA ILE A 90 -2.13 -4.45 3.19
C ILE A 90 -2.66 -3.46 4.22
N SER A 91 -2.71 -3.89 5.47
CA SER A 91 -3.12 -3.08 6.62
C SER A 91 -1.93 -2.53 7.39
N ALA A 92 -2.06 -1.33 7.94
CA ALA A 92 -1.11 -0.74 8.90
C ALA A 92 -1.42 -1.16 10.35
N SER A 93 -2.18 -2.23 10.55
CA SER A 93 -2.50 -2.77 11.87
C SER A 93 -3.00 -4.20 11.78
N PRO A 94 -2.71 -5.05 12.79
CA PRO A 94 -3.24 -6.41 12.88
C PRO A 94 -4.76 -6.46 12.92
N LYS A 95 -5.42 -5.52 13.58
CA LYS A 95 -6.88 -5.53 13.83
C LYS A 95 -7.71 -5.75 12.57
N GLU A 96 -7.45 -4.99 11.51
CA GLU A 96 -8.20 -5.08 10.26
C GLU A 96 -7.94 -6.40 9.55
N MET A 97 -6.70 -6.91 9.65
CA MET A 97 -6.32 -8.20 9.09
C MET A 97 -7.02 -9.35 9.85
N ASP A 98 -7.02 -9.30 11.18
CA ASP A 98 -7.68 -10.30 12.05
C ASP A 98 -9.19 -10.36 11.80
N LEU A 99 -9.84 -9.20 11.57
CA LEU A 99 -11.26 -9.14 11.22
C LEU A 99 -11.57 -9.86 9.91
N LEU A 100 -10.81 -9.57 8.83
CA LEU A 100 -11.01 -10.25 7.54
C LEU A 100 -10.69 -11.75 7.63
N GLU A 101 -9.68 -12.12 8.40
CA GLU A 101 -9.32 -13.53 8.62
C GLU A 101 -10.42 -14.29 9.35
N SER A 102 -10.97 -13.71 10.43
CA SER A 102 -12.07 -14.31 11.20
C SER A 102 -13.37 -14.50 10.40
N GLN A 103 -13.57 -13.65 9.38
CA GLN A 103 -14.69 -13.75 8.44
C GLN A 103 -14.42 -14.70 7.27
N GLY A 104 -13.22 -15.31 7.23
CA GLY A 104 -12.82 -16.23 6.15
C GLY A 104 -12.64 -15.54 4.79
N LEU A 105 -12.35 -14.23 4.77
CA LEU A 105 -12.14 -13.44 3.56
C LEU A 105 -10.69 -13.46 3.05
N LEU A 106 -9.74 -13.96 3.85
CA LEU A 106 -8.36 -14.13 3.45
C LEU A 106 -8.10 -15.53 2.88
N LEU A 107 -7.20 -15.62 1.91
CA LEU A 107 -6.67 -16.89 1.43
C LEU A 107 -5.74 -17.46 2.51
N SER A 108 -6.08 -18.63 3.04
CA SER A 108 -5.34 -19.26 4.14
C SER A 108 -3.84 -19.41 3.84
N GLY A 109 -3.01 -19.14 4.83
CA GLY A 109 -1.55 -19.29 4.74
C GLY A 109 -0.85 -18.21 3.93
N THR A 110 -1.53 -17.13 3.53
CA THR A 110 -0.91 -16.03 2.78
C THR A 110 -0.54 -14.82 3.64
N ARG A 111 -1.02 -14.73 4.88
CA ARG A 111 -0.72 -13.60 5.76
C ARG A 111 0.77 -13.47 6.04
N LYS A 112 1.34 -12.28 5.82
CA LYS A 112 2.75 -11.95 6.01
C LYS A 112 2.91 -10.64 6.77
N ASN A 113 3.92 -10.60 7.64
CA ASN A 113 4.40 -9.36 8.24
C ASN A 113 5.39 -8.70 7.26
N LEU A 114 5.18 -7.44 6.93
CA LEU A 114 6.01 -6.72 5.94
C LEU A 114 6.97 -5.74 6.61
N ALA A 115 6.45 -4.89 7.51
CA ALA A 115 7.22 -3.83 8.12
C ALA A 115 6.63 -3.36 9.46
N LYS A 116 7.42 -2.56 10.19
CA LYS A 116 7.01 -1.81 11.40
C LYS A 116 7.18 -0.32 11.19
N ASN A 117 6.55 0.47 12.07
CA ASN A 117 6.67 1.92 12.07
C ASN A 117 6.64 2.47 13.50
N SER A 118 6.83 3.78 13.66
CA SER A 118 6.69 4.49 14.92
C SER A 118 5.68 5.61 14.80
N VAL A 119 4.99 5.91 15.89
CA VAL A 119 4.07 7.05 15.97
C VAL A 119 4.86 8.28 16.41
N VAL A 120 4.68 9.40 15.71
CA VAL A 120 5.38 10.65 15.99
C VAL A 120 4.42 11.84 16.06
N LEU A 121 4.80 12.82 16.86
CA LEU A 121 4.19 14.15 16.90
C LEU A 121 4.94 15.06 15.94
N ILE A 122 4.20 15.68 15.03
CA ILE A 122 4.73 16.67 14.08
C ILE A 122 4.09 18.03 14.27
N VAL A 123 4.84 19.05 13.88
CA VAL A 123 4.40 20.46 13.80
C VAL A 123 4.85 21.06 12.48
N PRO A 124 4.30 22.19 12.02
CA PRO A 124 4.85 22.94 10.89
C PRO A 124 6.33 23.26 11.10
N ALA A 125 7.13 23.17 10.04
CA ALA A 125 8.57 23.44 10.12
C ALA A 125 8.83 24.88 10.62
N GLY A 126 9.82 25.00 11.53
CA GLY A 126 10.14 26.30 12.17
C GLY A 126 9.28 26.66 13.40
N THR A 127 8.27 25.84 13.75
CA THR A 127 7.52 26.03 14.99
C THR A 127 8.38 25.69 16.21
N SER A 128 8.43 26.60 17.20
CA SER A 128 9.21 26.44 18.43
C SER A 128 8.38 26.37 19.72
N GLN A 129 7.04 26.53 19.61
CA GLN A 129 6.15 26.62 20.77
C GLN A 129 5.76 25.26 21.37
N ILE A 130 5.91 24.19 20.59
CA ILE A 130 5.56 22.81 20.96
C ILE A 130 6.85 21.99 20.95
N SER A 131 7.22 21.41 22.09
CA SER A 131 8.42 20.59 22.27
C SER A 131 8.12 19.13 22.60
N GLY A 132 6.84 18.78 22.76
CA GLY A 132 6.40 17.41 23.05
C GLY A 132 4.90 17.29 23.25
N PHE A 133 4.42 16.07 23.50
CA PHE A 133 3.00 15.79 23.69
C PHE A 133 2.35 16.58 24.82
N SER A 134 3.09 16.85 25.92
CA SER A 134 2.58 17.64 27.05
C SER A 134 2.24 19.07 26.69
N ASP A 135 2.84 19.62 25.65
CA ASP A 135 2.58 21.00 25.21
C ASP A 135 1.26 21.16 24.45
N LEU A 136 0.66 20.06 23.99
CA LEU A 136 -0.61 20.08 23.25
C LEU A 136 -1.77 20.69 24.04
N VAL A 137 -1.71 20.67 25.39
CA VAL A 137 -2.74 21.30 26.24
C VAL A 137 -2.63 22.84 26.28
N LYS A 138 -1.50 23.42 25.90
CA LYS A 138 -1.29 24.87 25.93
C LYS A 138 -2.40 25.62 25.18
N PRO A 139 -2.86 26.79 25.65
CA PRO A 139 -3.92 27.55 25.00
C PRO A 139 -3.58 28.01 23.58
N ALA A 140 -2.29 28.16 23.27
CA ALA A 140 -1.81 28.53 21.92
C ALA A 140 -2.05 27.42 20.89
N VAL A 141 -2.10 26.13 21.31
CA VAL A 141 -2.41 25.00 20.43
C VAL A 141 -3.93 24.89 20.31
N LYS A 142 -4.47 25.10 19.14
CA LYS A 142 -5.92 25.12 18.88
C LYS A 142 -6.38 23.87 18.15
N PHE A 143 -5.63 23.42 17.15
CA PHE A 143 -6.01 22.31 16.28
C PHE A 143 -4.91 21.24 16.24
N ILE A 144 -5.28 20.00 16.57
CA ILE A 144 -4.41 18.84 16.56
C ILE A 144 -4.99 17.82 15.60
N ALA A 145 -4.32 17.57 14.49
CA ALA A 145 -4.78 16.60 13.51
C ALA A 145 -4.39 15.18 13.90
N MET A 146 -5.34 14.25 13.79
CA MET A 146 -5.11 12.80 13.89
C MET A 146 -6.09 12.05 13.00
N GLY A 147 -5.77 10.82 12.64
CA GLY A 147 -6.72 9.98 11.91
C GLY A 147 -7.97 9.68 12.73
N GLU A 148 -9.11 9.44 12.05
CA GLU A 148 -10.32 8.94 12.72
C GLU A 148 -10.03 7.55 13.35
N PRO A 149 -10.08 7.39 14.69
CA PRO A 149 -9.62 6.16 15.35
C PRO A 149 -10.36 4.89 14.92
N GLN A 150 -11.60 5.00 14.49
CA GLN A 150 -12.40 3.84 14.09
C GLN A 150 -12.02 3.28 12.72
N THR A 151 -11.40 4.09 11.87
CA THR A 151 -11.15 3.73 10.46
C THR A 151 -9.69 3.88 10.03
N VAL A 152 -8.90 4.60 10.82
CA VAL A 152 -7.50 4.91 10.52
C VAL A 152 -6.61 4.34 11.61
N PRO A 153 -5.77 3.34 11.35
CA PRO A 153 -4.86 2.77 12.34
C PRO A 153 -3.99 3.82 13.05
N ALA A 154 -3.40 4.77 12.29
CA ALA A 154 -2.62 5.87 12.86
C ALA A 154 -3.42 6.70 13.88
N GLY A 155 -4.72 6.90 13.63
CA GLY A 155 -5.63 7.59 14.56
C GLY A 155 -5.89 6.79 15.83
N ARG A 156 -6.05 5.48 15.72
CA ARG A 156 -6.19 4.58 16.87
C ARG A 156 -4.92 4.59 17.72
N TYR A 157 -3.75 4.45 17.11
CA TYR A 157 -2.48 4.56 17.85
C TYR A 157 -2.31 5.95 18.49
N ALA A 158 -2.68 7.02 17.80
CA ALA A 158 -2.66 8.36 18.35
C ALA A 158 -3.58 8.48 19.59
N GLN A 159 -4.78 7.89 19.54
CA GLN A 159 -5.69 7.83 20.69
C GLN A 159 -5.09 7.03 21.84
N GLU A 160 -4.46 5.87 21.57
CA GLU A 160 -3.78 5.06 22.58
C GLU A 160 -2.69 5.89 23.27
N VAL A 161 -1.80 6.55 22.49
CA VAL A 161 -0.73 7.42 23.01
C VAL A 161 -1.29 8.53 23.90
N LEU A 162 -2.26 9.28 23.40
CA LEU A 162 -2.86 10.40 24.16
C LEU A 162 -3.59 9.92 25.42
N THR A 163 -4.20 8.73 25.40
CA THR A 163 -4.84 8.12 26.56
C THR A 163 -3.83 7.68 27.58
N HIS A 164 -2.75 7.01 27.18
CA HIS A 164 -1.65 6.61 28.05
C HIS A 164 -1.02 7.83 28.77
N LEU A 165 -0.83 8.92 28.02
CA LEU A 165 -0.30 10.18 28.55
C LEU A 165 -1.33 11.00 29.35
N LYS A 166 -2.57 10.52 29.49
CA LYS A 166 -3.70 11.19 30.17
C LYS A 166 -4.06 12.55 29.56
N LEU A 167 -3.85 12.70 28.26
CA LEU A 167 -4.10 13.92 27.49
C LEU A 167 -5.39 13.85 26.65
N TYR A 168 -5.85 12.66 26.27
CA TYR A 168 -6.91 12.49 25.28
C TYR A 168 -8.18 13.27 25.64
N ASP A 169 -8.68 13.13 26.88
CA ASP A 169 -9.90 13.81 27.31
C ASP A 169 -9.76 15.33 27.34
N GLN A 170 -8.59 15.84 27.69
CA GLN A 170 -8.29 17.29 27.74
C GLN A 170 -8.20 17.88 26.32
N LEU A 171 -7.84 17.07 25.33
CA LEU A 171 -7.58 17.52 23.96
C LEU A 171 -8.79 17.31 23.03
N LYS A 172 -9.87 16.64 23.46
CA LYS A 172 -11.03 16.29 22.60
C LYS A 172 -11.55 17.48 21.78
N SER A 173 -11.65 18.64 22.39
CA SER A 173 -12.16 19.85 21.72
C SER A 173 -11.19 20.45 20.69
N LYS A 174 -9.93 20.03 20.69
CA LYS A 174 -8.89 20.48 19.76
C LYS A 174 -8.63 19.47 18.63
N LEU A 175 -9.17 18.25 18.72
CA LEU A 175 -8.89 17.19 17.75
C LEU A 175 -9.62 17.43 16.44
N VAL A 176 -8.86 17.40 15.34
CA VAL A 176 -9.34 17.41 13.97
C VAL A 176 -9.12 16.03 13.39
N LEU A 177 -10.21 15.33 13.10
CA LEU A 177 -10.18 13.94 12.63
C LEU A 177 -10.05 13.89 11.10
N ALA A 178 -9.09 13.14 10.62
CA ALA A 178 -8.78 12.96 9.20
C ALA A 178 -9.18 11.56 8.72
N LYS A 179 -9.53 11.44 7.45
CA LYS A 179 -9.92 10.16 6.82
C LYS A 179 -8.75 9.19 6.64
N ASP A 180 -7.52 9.68 6.67
CA ASP A 180 -6.28 8.90 6.59
C ASP A 180 -5.09 9.72 7.12
N VAL A 181 -3.92 9.06 7.29
CA VAL A 181 -2.73 9.69 7.87
C VAL A 181 -2.08 10.73 6.95
N ARG A 182 -2.24 10.61 5.64
CA ARG A 182 -1.71 11.61 4.69
C ARG A 182 -2.50 12.91 4.73
N GLN A 183 -3.79 12.83 5.00
CA GLN A 183 -4.58 14.04 5.26
C GLN A 183 -4.15 14.72 6.57
N VAL A 184 -3.79 13.94 7.62
CA VAL A 184 -3.18 14.50 8.84
C VAL A 184 -1.92 15.29 8.51
N LEU A 185 -0.98 14.68 7.76
CA LEU A 185 0.24 15.33 7.31
C LEU A 185 -0.07 16.63 6.56
N THR A 186 -1.00 16.59 5.60
CA THR A 186 -1.41 17.75 4.80
C THR A 186 -1.95 18.89 5.68
N TYR A 187 -2.75 18.60 6.71
CA TYR A 187 -3.26 19.64 7.61
C TYR A 187 -2.13 20.37 8.35
N VAL A 188 -1.08 19.65 8.75
CA VAL A 188 0.10 20.29 9.38
C VAL A 188 0.96 21.02 8.37
N GLU A 189 1.20 20.46 7.18
CA GLU A 189 1.96 21.09 6.09
C GLU A 189 1.38 22.42 5.62
N THR A 190 0.06 22.55 5.73
CA THR A 190 -0.70 23.74 5.29
C THR A 190 -1.09 24.64 6.46
N GLU A 191 -0.57 24.35 7.66
CA GLU A 191 -0.84 25.11 8.91
C GLU A 191 -2.34 25.18 9.27
N ASN A 192 -3.14 24.24 8.74
CA ASN A 192 -4.54 24.05 9.15
C ASN A 192 -4.67 23.29 10.48
N ALA A 193 -3.55 22.75 10.97
CA ALA A 193 -3.41 22.21 12.31
C ALA A 193 -2.04 22.64 12.90
N ASP A 194 -2.04 22.97 14.19
CA ASP A 194 -0.83 23.40 14.92
C ASP A 194 0.11 22.20 15.17
N ALA A 195 -0.45 21.00 15.24
CA ALA A 195 0.27 19.75 15.41
C ALA A 195 -0.49 18.58 14.77
N GLY A 196 0.21 17.48 14.52
CA GLY A 196 -0.39 16.25 14.04
C GLY A 196 0.29 15.01 14.57
N ILE A 197 -0.45 13.91 14.64
CA ILE A 197 0.10 12.60 15.04
C ILE A 197 0.03 11.69 13.82
N VAL A 198 1.22 11.26 13.35
CA VAL A 198 1.42 10.50 12.12
C VAL A 198 2.44 9.37 12.35
N TYR A 199 2.78 8.62 11.32
CA TYR A 199 3.93 7.72 11.37
C TYR A 199 5.24 8.45 11.05
N ALA A 200 6.35 7.95 11.55
CA ALA A 200 7.69 8.51 11.27
C ALA A 200 7.98 8.55 9.76
N THR A 201 7.52 7.55 9.00
CA THR A 201 7.68 7.50 7.54
C THR A 201 6.88 8.59 6.83
N ASP A 202 5.69 8.97 7.32
CA ASP A 202 4.93 10.09 6.75
C ASP A 202 5.62 11.43 7.01
N ALA A 203 6.19 11.63 8.19
CA ALA A 203 6.97 12.82 8.48
C ALA A 203 8.23 12.93 7.62
N LYS A 204 8.90 11.80 7.34
CA LYS A 204 10.16 11.75 6.59
C LYS A 204 10.05 12.26 5.17
N ILE A 205 8.90 12.15 4.54
CA ILE A 205 8.72 12.55 3.14
C ILE A 205 8.44 14.05 2.95
N SER A 206 8.29 14.81 4.04
CA SER A 206 7.93 16.23 3.97
C SER A 206 8.96 17.11 4.66
N ALA A 207 9.48 18.08 3.93
CA ALA A 207 10.33 19.13 4.49
C ALA A 207 9.52 20.26 5.18
N LYS A 208 8.17 20.23 5.09
CA LYS A 208 7.29 21.27 5.65
C LYS A 208 6.89 21.00 7.10
N VAL A 209 7.28 19.86 7.65
CA VAL A 209 6.98 19.49 9.03
C VAL A 209 8.24 19.11 9.78
N SER A 210 8.21 19.26 11.09
CA SER A 210 9.27 18.82 12.00
C SER A 210 8.72 17.78 12.96
N VAL A 211 9.46 16.69 13.15
CA VAL A 211 9.18 15.71 14.21
C VAL A 211 9.66 16.29 15.55
N ILE A 212 8.73 16.42 16.48
CA ILE A 212 9.01 16.99 17.81
C ILE A 212 9.20 15.91 18.87
N ALA A 213 8.44 14.82 18.77
CA ALA A 213 8.55 13.70 19.69
C ALA A 213 8.15 12.39 19.00
N THR A 214 8.79 11.31 19.45
CA THR A 214 8.33 9.95 19.15
C THR A 214 7.53 9.45 20.34
N ALA A 215 6.40 8.80 20.09
CA ALA A 215 5.58 8.21 21.13
C ALA A 215 6.35 7.12 21.91
N PRO A 216 6.21 7.03 23.24
CA PRO A 216 6.78 5.92 24.00
C PRO A 216 6.27 4.57 23.49
N GLN A 217 7.16 3.57 23.42
CA GLN A 217 6.80 2.26 22.85
C GLN A 217 5.71 1.53 23.62
N ASP A 218 5.58 1.77 24.90
CA ASP A 218 4.56 1.22 25.80
C ASP A 218 3.23 2.00 25.79
N SER A 219 3.18 3.13 25.09
CA SER A 219 1.99 3.98 25.02
C SER A 219 0.97 3.56 23.97
N HIS A 220 1.31 2.63 23.10
CA HIS A 220 0.43 2.14 22.04
C HIS A 220 0.78 0.72 21.61
N SER A 221 -0.17 0.04 20.98
CA SER A 221 0.05 -1.26 20.37
C SER A 221 1.10 -1.18 19.25
N PRO A 222 1.88 -2.25 18.98
CA PRO A 222 2.90 -2.23 17.93
C PRO A 222 2.32 -1.89 16.56
N VAL A 223 2.94 -0.94 15.86
CA VAL A 223 2.57 -0.60 14.48
C VAL A 223 3.17 -1.62 13.54
N LEU A 224 2.31 -2.51 13.00
CA LEU A 224 2.69 -3.57 12.09
C LEU A 224 1.96 -3.40 10.76
N TYR A 225 2.70 -3.54 9.65
CA TYR A 225 2.14 -3.66 8.32
C TYR A 225 2.07 -5.14 7.94
N LEU A 226 0.86 -5.59 7.62
CA LEU A 226 0.58 -6.96 7.25
C LEU A 226 -0.08 -7.00 5.88
N GLY A 227 0.33 -7.96 5.05
CA GLY A 227 -0.29 -8.24 3.77
C GLY A 227 -0.92 -9.63 3.72
N ALA A 228 -2.01 -9.78 2.97
CA ALA A 228 -2.62 -11.07 2.68
C ALA A 228 -3.31 -11.05 1.31
N VAL A 229 -3.44 -12.20 0.68
CA VAL A 229 -4.26 -12.40 -0.52
C VAL A 229 -5.71 -12.59 -0.11
N LEU A 230 -6.64 -12.00 -0.84
CA LEU A 230 -8.08 -12.17 -0.62
C LEU A 230 -8.54 -13.53 -1.18
N LYS A 231 -9.44 -14.19 -0.46
CA LYS A 231 -9.99 -15.49 -0.86
C LYS A 231 -10.68 -15.46 -2.23
N ASN A 232 -11.32 -14.33 -2.54
CA ASN A 232 -12.07 -14.13 -3.78
C ASN A 232 -11.22 -13.47 -4.88
N SER A 233 -9.89 -13.44 -4.73
CA SER A 233 -8.99 -12.97 -5.79
C SER A 233 -9.25 -13.74 -7.09
N VAL A 234 -9.36 -13.01 -8.20
CA VAL A 234 -9.50 -13.62 -9.53
C VAL A 234 -8.19 -14.19 -10.06
N ASN A 235 -7.06 -13.76 -9.47
CA ASN A 235 -5.73 -14.28 -9.78
C ASN A 235 -4.91 -14.56 -8.51
N PRO A 236 -5.27 -15.58 -7.72
CA PRO A 236 -4.60 -15.87 -6.46
C PRO A 236 -3.12 -16.24 -6.60
N ALA A 237 -2.72 -16.83 -7.73
CA ALA A 237 -1.32 -17.17 -7.99
C ALA A 237 -0.46 -15.91 -8.22
N GLY A 238 -0.93 -14.98 -9.07
CA GLY A 238 -0.27 -13.69 -9.31
C GLY A 238 -0.25 -12.81 -8.05
N ALA A 239 -1.36 -12.77 -7.31
CA ALA A 239 -1.46 -12.06 -6.04
C ALA A 239 -0.46 -12.59 -5.00
N LYS A 240 -0.33 -13.92 -4.89
CA LYS A 240 0.65 -14.56 -4.01
C LYS A 240 2.08 -14.23 -4.43
N ALA A 241 2.41 -14.30 -5.73
CA ALA A 241 3.74 -13.97 -6.23
C ALA A 241 4.11 -12.50 -5.92
N PHE A 242 3.19 -11.55 -6.10
CA PHE A 242 3.44 -10.16 -5.73
C PHE A 242 3.57 -9.97 -4.21
N LEU A 243 2.75 -10.64 -3.41
CA LEU A 243 2.87 -10.60 -1.94
C LEU A 243 4.20 -11.21 -1.45
N ASP A 244 4.68 -12.28 -2.09
CA ASP A 244 5.99 -12.88 -1.81
C ASP A 244 7.11 -11.90 -2.18
N PHE A 245 6.99 -11.17 -3.30
CA PHE A 245 7.92 -10.12 -3.67
C PHE A 245 7.95 -8.98 -2.64
N LEU A 246 6.77 -8.53 -2.15
CA LEU A 246 6.65 -7.52 -1.09
C LEU A 246 7.38 -7.92 0.21
N ALA A 247 7.42 -9.21 0.53
CA ALA A 247 8.16 -9.75 1.67
C ALA A 247 9.63 -10.07 1.37
N GLY A 248 10.05 -9.97 0.10
CA GLY A 248 11.41 -10.28 -0.37
C GLY A 248 12.41 -9.15 -0.14
N ASP A 249 13.71 -9.45 -0.36
CA ASP A 249 14.82 -8.54 -0.04
C ASP A 249 14.77 -7.22 -0.83
N LYS A 250 14.32 -7.25 -2.09
CA LYS A 250 14.23 -6.03 -2.92
C LYS A 250 13.21 -5.04 -2.35
N ALA A 251 12.02 -5.52 -2.03
CA ALA A 251 10.98 -4.68 -1.43
C ALA A 251 11.38 -4.22 -0.02
N ARG A 252 12.07 -5.07 0.76
CA ARG A 252 12.64 -4.68 2.06
C ARG A 252 13.59 -3.49 1.93
N GLY A 253 14.53 -3.54 0.98
CA GLY A 253 15.43 -2.41 0.72
C GLY A 253 14.69 -1.11 0.41
N VAL A 254 13.58 -1.18 -0.33
CA VAL A 254 12.72 -0.02 -0.58
C VAL A 254 12.03 0.44 0.69
N PHE A 255 11.42 -0.45 1.48
CA PHE A 255 10.81 -0.08 2.75
C PHE A 255 11.81 0.61 3.69
N GLU A 256 13.03 0.09 3.84
CA GLU A 256 14.09 0.71 4.65
C GLU A 256 14.50 2.09 4.12
N LYS A 257 14.61 2.27 2.82
CA LYS A 257 14.86 3.57 2.17
C LYS A 257 13.82 4.62 2.58
N PHE A 258 12.55 4.23 2.65
CA PHE A 258 11.46 5.11 3.08
C PHE A 258 11.32 5.23 4.60
N GLY A 259 12.13 4.51 5.39
CA GLY A 259 12.21 4.64 6.85
C GLY A 259 11.35 3.64 7.61
N PHE A 260 10.80 2.65 6.95
CA PHE A 260 10.17 1.52 7.64
C PHE A 260 11.22 0.61 8.27
N VAL A 261 10.86 -0.03 9.37
CA VAL A 261 11.67 -1.09 9.97
C VAL A 261 11.17 -2.42 9.45
N THR A 262 12.00 -3.13 8.69
CA THR A 262 11.60 -4.40 8.09
C THR A 262 11.68 -5.55 9.08
N ILE A 263 10.92 -6.60 8.82
CA ILE A 263 10.86 -7.82 9.64
C ILE A 263 11.61 -8.91 8.87
N ARG A 264 12.57 -9.55 9.53
CA ARG A 264 13.22 -10.77 9.03
C ARG A 264 12.59 -11.93 9.77
N ASP A 265 11.98 -12.84 9.03
CA ASP A 265 11.49 -14.11 9.56
C ASP A 265 12.65 -15.06 9.85
#